data_70ae4ba07cf0a18893000fb6aa16ac8f
#
_entry.id   70ae4ba07cf0a18893000fb6aa16ac8f
#
_cell.length_a   1.000
_cell.length_b   1.000
_cell.length_c   1.000
_cell.angle_alpha   90.00
_cell.angle_beta   90.00
_cell.angle_gamma   90.00
#
_symmetry.space_group_name_H-M   'P 1'
#
loop_
_entity.id
_entity.type
_entity.pdbx_description
1 polymer ?
#
loop_
_entity_poly.entity_id
_entity_poly.type
_entity_poly.pdbx_seq_one_letter_code
_entity_poly.pdbx_strand_id
1 'polypeptide(L)'
;VEVIERRTNKLVGRFLHEHGLSIVVPEDQRIKHDILIPPSDTNGAQHGQVVAVEIMAQPTRHTQPLGRVAEVLGEIDDPGMEIEIAVRKFDVPVEFSEAARKQAARLPDVVRKSDLKDRVDLRDVPLITIDGEDARDFDDAVYCEAVELGTGQRKRPGWRLLVAIADVSNYVRPGDALDDDAIERGTSVYFPRRVIPMLPESLSNGLCSLNPDVDRLVLVCDMVIPATGAKAGTVTAYQFYNAVMHSHARTTYTNIWAALQQLSLIHI
;
A
#
# COMPACT_ATOMS: atom_id res chain seq x y z
N VAL A 1 -1.91 30.13 22.74
CA VAL A 1 -1.79 29.00 21.80
C VAL A 1 -1.23 29.59 20.52
N GLU A 2 -0.02 29.18 20.15
CA GLU A 2 0.63 29.59 18.92
C GLU A 2 0.22 28.61 17.82
N VAL A 3 -0.22 29.12 16.67
CA VAL A 3 -0.52 28.31 15.49
C VAL A 3 0.78 28.05 14.78
N ILE A 4 1.32 26.83 14.84
CA ILE A 4 2.58 26.44 14.24
C ILE A 4 2.39 26.28 12.73
N GLU A 5 1.30 25.62 12.30
CA GLU A 5 0.95 25.41 10.91
C GLU A 5 -0.57 25.32 10.75
N ARG A 6 -1.11 25.85 9.66
CA ARG A 6 -2.51 25.65 9.30
C ARG A 6 -2.59 24.47 8.35
N ARG A 7 -3.42 23.49 8.70
CA ARG A 7 -3.72 22.36 7.83
C ARG A 7 -4.26 22.88 6.51
N THR A 8 -3.65 22.45 5.43
CA THR A 8 -3.91 22.70 4.01
C THR A 8 -4.92 23.80 3.67
N ASN A 9 -4.52 24.72 2.79
CA ASN A 9 -5.41 25.72 2.21
C ASN A 9 -6.42 25.09 1.20
N LYS A 10 -6.45 23.76 1.08
CA LYS A 10 -7.34 23.05 0.16
C LYS A 10 -8.43 22.31 0.93
N LEU A 11 -9.63 22.31 0.41
CA LEU A 11 -10.77 21.56 0.94
C LEU A 11 -11.67 21.09 -0.20
N VAL A 12 -12.51 20.10 0.09
CA VAL A 12 -13.53 19.60 -0.83
C VAL A 12 -14.90 20.02 -0.31
N GLY A 13 -15.81 20.38 -1.22
CA GLY A 13 -17.17 20.73 -0.88
C GLY A 13 -18.08 20.77 -2.08
N ARG A 14 -19.36 21.04 -1.82
CA ARG A 14 -20.39 21.19 -2.85
C ARG A 14 -20.49 22.65 -3.28
N PHE A 15 -20.33 22.90 -4.58
CA PHE A 15 -20.50 24.22 -5.18
C PHE A 15 -21.99 24.54 -5.35
N LEU A 16 -22.43 25.66 -4.80
CA LEU A 16 -23.78 26.18 -4.94
C LEU A 16 -23.73 27.56 -5.56
N HIS A 17 -24.59 27.79 -6.54
CA HIS A 17 -24.76 29.11 -7.16
C HIS A 17 -26.23 29.50 -7.11
N GLU A 18 -26.55 30.48 -6.29
CA GLU A 18 -27.92 30.99 -6.11
C GLU A 18 -27.93 32.51 -6.01
N HIS A 19 -28.88 33.14 -6.69
CA HIS A 19 -29.12 34.60 -6.65
C HIS A 19 -27.84 35.43 -6.95
N GLY A 20 -26.97 34.93 -7.84
CA GLY A 20 -25.69 35.60 -8.23
C GLY A 20 -24.56 35.45 -7.23
N LEU A 21 -24.76 34.66 -6.16
CA LEU A 21 -23.72 34.31 -5.20
C LEU A 21 -23.26 32.90 -5.39
N SER A 22 -21.95 32.71 -5.42
CA SER A 22 -21.35 31.37 -5.47
C SER A 22 -20.69 31.06 -4.14
N ILE A 23 -21.01 29.90 -3.58
CA ILE A 23 -20.44 29.41 -2.34
C ILE A 23 -20.03 27.93 -2.49
N VAL A 24 -19.11 27.48 -1.65
CA VAL A 24 -18.83 26.05 -1.47
C VAL A 24 -19.11 25.67 -0.03
N VAL A 25 -20.00 24.68 0.14
CA VAL A 25 -20.30 24.05 1.41
C VAL A 25 -19.30 22.93 1.66
N PRO A 26 -18.42 23.03 2.67
CA PRO A 26 -17.41 22.02 2.93
C PRO A 26 -18.00 20.66 3.30
N GLU A 27 -17.40 19.56 2.78
CA GLU A 27 -17.69 18.18 3.21
C GLU A 27 -17.24 17.90 4.65
N ASP A 28 -16.21 18.58 5.12
CA ASP A 28 -15.74 18.43 6.49
C ASP A 28 -16.64 19.22 7.46
N GLN A 29 -17.50 18.52 8.17
CA GLN A 29 -18.46 19.12 9.14
C GLN A 29 -17.80 19.91 10.28
N ARG A 30 -16.48 19.81 10.46
CA ARG A 30 -15.73 20.63 11.41
C ARG A 30 -15.53 22.06 10.93
N ILE A 31 -15.61 22.28 9.61
CA ILE A 31 -15.58 23.61 9.00
C ILE A 31 -17.01 24.17 9.02
N LYS A 32 -17.24 25.22 9.81
CA LYS A 32 -18.58 25.77 10.07
C LYS A 32 -18.98 26.92 9.13
N HIS A 33 -18.09 27.32 8.25
CA HIS A 33 -18.30 28.45 7.35
C HIS A 33 -18.31 27.98 5.91
N ASP A 34 -19.30 28.43 5.15
CA ASP A 34 -19.29 28.31 3.70
C ASP A 34 -18.19 29.22 3.11
N ILE A 35 -17.59 28.78 2.03
CA ILE A 35 -16.52 29.51 1.35
C ILE A 35 -17.12 30.31 0.21
N LEU A 36 -16.94 31.62 0.23
CA LEU A 36 -17.33 32.50 -0.87
C LEU A 36 -16.38 32.28 -2.05
N ILE A 37 -16.95 32.15 -3.25
CA ILE A 37 -16.20 31.99 -4.50
C ILE A 37 -16.52 33.21 -5.38
N PRO A 38 -15.53 34.06 -5.67
CA PRO A 38 -15.70 35.14 -6.63
C PRO A 38 -16.09 34.63 -8.02
N PRO A 39 -16.86 35.39 -8.81
CA PRO A 39 -17.25 34.95 -10.16
C PRO A 39 -16.08 34.61 -11.11
N SER A 40 -14.94 35.25 -10.91
CA SER A 40 -13.70 34.98 -11.67
C SER A 40 -13.04 33.65 -11.29
N ASP A 41 -13.36 33.08 -10.13
CA ASP A 41 -12.64 31.97 -9.51
C ASP A 41 -13.47 30.68 -9.43
N THR A 42 -14.57 30.62 -10.19
CA THR A 42 -15.49 29.46 -10.22
C THR A 42 -14.97 28.28 -11.04
N ASN A 43 -13.97 28.49 -11.88
CA ASN A 43 -13.36 27.46 -12.76
C ASN A 43 -14.41 26.65 -13.57
N GLY A 44 -15.54 27.31 -13.96
CA GLY A 44 -16.62 26.66 -14.70
C GLY A 44 -17.50 25.69 -13.88
N ALA A 45 -17.37 25.67 -12.56
CA ALA A 45 -18.18 24.83 -11.69
C ALA A 45 -19.67 25.16 -11.83
N GLN A 46 -20.51 24.14 -11.84
CA GLN A 46 -21.95 24.24 -11.91
C GLN A 46 -22.60 23.93 -10.56
N HIS A 47 -23.80 24.46 -10.34
CA HIS A 47 -24.57 24.24 -9.12
C HIS A 47 -24.76 22.74 -8.84
N GLY A 48 -24.39 22.30 -7.64
CA GLY A 48 -24.51 20.90 -7.18
C GLY A 48 -23.23 20.08 -7.29
N GLN A 49 -22.26 20.52 -8.10
CA GLN A 49 -21.02 19.76 -8.32
C GLN A 49 -20.12 19.75 -7.10
N VAL A 50 -19.36 18.67 -6.97
CA VAL A 50 -18.27 18.52 -6.00
C VAL A 50 -17.04 19.18 -6.55
N VAL A 51 -16.40 20.03 -5.75
CA VAL A 51 -15.21 20.78 -6.14
C VAL A 51 -14.13 20.72 -5.07
N ALA A 52 -12.87 20.79 -5.52
CA ALA A 52 -11.74 21.10 -4.65
C ALA A 52 -11.51 22.62 -4.67
N VAL A 53 -11.40 23.21 -3.49
CA VAL A 53 -11.25 24.66 -3.30
C VAL A 53 -9.94 24.96 -2.60
N GLU A 54 -9.26 25.99 -3.07
CA GLU A 54 -8.13 26.60 -2.37
C GLU A 54 -8.58 27.85 -1.62
N ILE A 55 -8.25 27.95 -0.34
CA ILE A 55 -8.59 29.10 0.51
C ILE A 55 -7.63 30.24 0.22
N MET A 56 -8.13 31.33 -0.35
CA MET A 56 -7.38 32.55 -0.67
C MET A 56 -7.32 33.51 0.51
N ALA A 57 -8.42 33.58 1.30
CA ALA A 57 -8.47 34.39 2.50
C ALA A 57 -9.18 33.66 3.61
N GLN A 58 -8.56 33.65 4.79
CA GLN A 58 -9.13 32.99 5.98
C GLN A 58 -10.30 33.81 6.56
N PRO A 59 -11.26 33.15 7.23
CA PRO A 59 -12.37 33.87 7.86
C PRO A 59 -11.89 34.78 8.99
N THR A 60 -12.58 35.89 9.18
CA THR A 60 -12.43 36.79 10.32
C THR A 60 -13.72 36.81 11.13
N ARG A 61 -13.76 37.63 12.19
CA ARG A 61 -15.03 37.84 12.97
C ARG A 61 -16.14 38.45 12.13
N HIS A 62 -15.80 39.10 11.02
CA HIS A 62 -16.74 39.90 10.20
C HIS A 62 -16.78 39.48 8.73
N THR A 63 -15.93 38.54 8.31
CA THR A 63 -15.84 38.10 6.91
C THR A 63 -15.84 36.59 6.83
N GLN A 64 -16.54 36.08 5.82
CA GLN A 64 -16.47 34.68 5.45
C GLN A 64 -15.12 34.38 4.73
N PRO A 65 -14.68 33.12 4.71
CA PRO A 65 -13.50 32.73 3.94
C PRO A 65 -13.75 32.94 2.44
N LEU A 66 -12.71 33.37 1.73
CA LEU A 66 -12.70 33.44 0.26
C LEU A 66 -11.90 32.29 -0.29
N GLY A 67 -12.38 31.66 -1.34
CA GLY A 67 -11.68 30.59 -2.03
C GLY A 67 -11.79 30.70 -3.54
N ARG A 68 -11.00 29.89 -4.23
CA ARG A 68 -11.13 29.63 -5.67
C ARG A 68 -11.33 28.15 -5.92
N VAL A 69 -12.11 27.79 -6.91
CA VAL A 69 -12.24 26.41 -7.37
C VAL A 69 -10.96 26.02 -8.11
N ALA A 70 -10.19 25.14 -7.49
CA ALA A 70 -8.97 24.61 -8.07
C ALA A 70 -9.27 23.49 -9.08
N GLU A 71 -10.27 22.63 -8.77
CA GLU A 71 -10.66 21.48 -9.59
C GLU A 71 -12.15 21.22 -9.45
N VAL A 72 -12.81 20.89 -10.55
CA VAL A 72 -14.19 20.37 -10.56
C VAL A 72 -14.09 18.84 -10.62
N LEU A 73 -14.61 18.16 -9.59
CA LEU A 73 -14.48 16.69 -9.47
C LEU A 73 -15.61 15.97 -10.20
N GLY A 74 -16.80 16.55 -10.30
CA GLY A 74 -17.96 15.97 -10.98
C GLY A 74 -19.25 16.11 -10.17
N GLU A 75 -20.25 15.28 -10.48
CA GLU A 75 -21.51 15.23 -9.76
C GLU A 75 -21.41 14.37 -8.50
N ILE A 76 -22.20 14.67 -7.48
CA ILE A 76 -22.13 13.91 -6.22
C ILE A 76 -22.50 12.43 -6.40
N ASP A 77 -23.35 12.12 -7.38
CA ASP A 77 -23.83 10.77 -7.66
C ASP A 77 -22.95 10.02 -8.68
N ASP A 78 -21.84 10.62 -9.12
CA ASP A 78 -20.90 9.95 -10.00
C ASP A 78 -20.26 8.73 -9.32
N PRO A 79 -20.16 7.59 -10.00
CA PRO A 79 -19.55 6.39 -9.44
C PRO A 79 -18.11 6.63 -8.97
N GLY A 80 -17.84 6.42 -7.66
CA GLY A 80 -16.52 6.61 -7.06
C GLY A 80 -16.25 8.03 -6.56
N MET A 81 -17.22 8.93 -6.60
CA MET A 81 -17.07 10.31 -6.10
C MET A 81 -16.64 10.34 -4.62
N GLU A 82 -17.12 9.40 -3.80
CA GLU A 82 -16.71 9.24 -2.41
C GLU A 82 -15.20 9.00 -2.26
N ILE A 83 -14.61 8.28 -3.22
CA ILE A 83 -13.14 8.02 -3.25
C ILE A 83 -12.41 9.31 -3.64
N GLU A 84 -12.89 10.03 -4.66
CA GLU A 84 -12.28 11.30 -5.09
C GLU A 84 -12.33 12.35 -3.99
N ILE A 85 -13.46 12.44 -3.26
CA ILE A 85 -13.60 13.29 -2.07
C ILE A 85 -12.57 12.91 -1.00
N ALA A 86 -12.49 11.61 -0.67
CA ALA A 86 -11.57 11.12 0.35
C ALA A 86 -10.11 11.40 -0.03
N VAL A 87 -9.71 11.14 -1.26
CA VAL A 87 -8.37 11.41 -1.79
C VAL A 87 -7.98 12.87 -1.59
N ARG A 88 -8.84 13.83 -1.99
CA ARG A 88 -8.56 15.27 -1.84
C ARG A 88 -8.65 15.73 -0.38
N LYS A 89 -9.61 15.21 0.38
CA LYS A 89 -9.80 15.54 1.79
C LYS A 89 -8.61 15.18 2.67
N PHE A 90 -7.95 14.06 2.35
CA PHE A 90 -6.79 13.57 3.09
C PHE A 90 -5.46 13.85 2.39
N ASP A 91 -5.50 14.61 1.29
CA ASP A 91 -4.32 14.98 0.49
C ASP A 91 -3.47 13.76 0.10
N VAL A 92 -4.16 12.67 -0.30
CA VAL A 92 -3.50 11.42 -0.69
C VAL A 92 -2.78 11.64 -2.02
N PRO A 93 -1.46 11.44 -2.10
CA PRO A 93 -0.71 11.64 -3.34
C PRO A 93 -1.07 10.53 -4.35
N VAL A 94 -1.80 10.89 -5.41
CA VAL A 94 -2.25 9.96 -6.46
C VAL A 94 -1.18 9.76 -7.52
N GLU A 95 -0.62 10.87 -8.02
CA GLU A 95 0.35 10.84 -9.09
C GLU A 95 1.78 10.64 -8.56
N PHE A 96 2.55 9.80 -9.23
CA PHE A 96 3.99 9.72 -9.01
C PHE A 96 4.71 10.89 -9.64
N SER A 97 5.80 11.32 -9.04
CA SER A 97 6.67 12.34 -9.63
C SER A 97 7.19 11.89 -10.99
N GLU A 98 7.51 12.85 -11.85
CA GLU A 98 8.09 12.55 -13.17
C GLU A 98 9.43 11.81 -13.05
N ALA A 99 10.21 12.12 -12.00
CA ALA A 99 11.47 11.47 -11.70
C ALA A 99 11.27 10.00 -11.32
N ALA A 100 10.34 9.69 -10.42
CA ALA A 100 10.00 8.32 -10.02
C ALA A 100 9.46 7.51 -11.20
N ARG A 101 8.58 8.08 -12.02
CA ARG A 101 8.08 7.43 -13.24
C ARG A 101 9.20 7.10 -14.23
N LYS A 102 10.13 8.03 -14.45
CA LYS A 102 11.30 7.81 -15.32
C LYS A 102 12.25 6.74 -14.75
N GLN A 103 12.41 6.70 -13.44
CA GLN A 103 13.24 5.67 -12.78
C GLN A 103 12.57 4.30 -12.91
N ALA A 104 11.28 4.18 -12.59
CA ALA A 104 10.52 2.93 -12.74
C ALA A 104 10.58 2.37 -14.17
N ALA A 105 10.43 3.22 -15.18
CA ALA A 105 10.50 2.83 -16.59
C ALA A 105 11.87 2.30 -17.05
N ARG A 106 12.94 2.48 -16.26
CA ARG A 106 14.28 1.95 -16.55
C ARG A 106 14.55 0.61 -15.87
N LEU A 107 13.69 0.20 -14.95
CA LEU A 107 13.81 -1.08 -14.28
C LEU A 107 13.52 -2.23 -15.29
N PRO A 108 14.14 -3.40 -15.11
CA PRO A 108 13.84 -4.54 -15.95
C PRO A 108 12.46 -5.12 -15.62
N ASP A 109 11.88 -5.86 -16.56
CA ASP A 109 10.62 -6.58 -16.33
C ASP A 109 10.83 -7.91 -15.57
N VAL A 110 12.08 -8.39 -15.50
CA VAL A 110 12.45 -9.67 -14.88
C VAL A 110 13.73 -9.54 -14.05
N VAL A 111 13.92 -10.45 -13.11
CA VAL A 111 15.16 -10.56 -12.34
C VAL A 111 16.31 -10.88 -13.27
N ARG A 112 17.38 -10.08 -13.24
CA ARG A 112 18.56 -10.26 -14.08
C ARG A 112 19.54 -11.24 -13.45
N LYS A 113 20.36 -11.91 -14.25
CA LYS A 113 21.44 -12.78 -13.75
C LYS A 113 22.41 -12.06 -12.81
N SER A 114 22.65 -10.78 -13.03
CA SER A 114 23.49 -9.96 -12.15
C SER A 114 22.90 -9.79 -10.75
N ASP A 115 21.57 -9.83 -10.62
CA ASP A 115 20.86 -9.61 -9.37
C ASP A 115 20.86 -10.87 -8.48
N LEU A 116 21.29 -12.03 -9.05
CA LEU A 116 21.41 -13.32 -8.35
C LEU A 116 22.73 -13.47 -7.57
N LYS A 117 23.68 -12.56 -7.76
CA LYS A 117 24.97 -12.62 -7.09
C LYS A 117 24.81 -12.56 -5.58
N ASP A 118 25.53 -13.44 -4.86
CA ASP A 118 25.54 -13.51 -3.40
C ASP A 118 24.15 -13.79 -2.76
N ARG A 119 23.22 -14.41 -3.52
CA ARG A 119 21.90 -14.82 -3.05
C ARG A 119 21.81 -16.34 -2.95
N VAL A 120 21.08 -16.79 -1.92
CA VAL A 120 20.74 -18.20 -1.76
C VAL A 120 19.67 -18.56 -2.79
N ASP A 121 19.85 -19.71 -3.47
CA ASP A 121 18.86 -20.23 -4.41
C ASP A 121 17.80 -21.04 -3.67
N LEU A 122 16.58 -20.55 -3.64
CA LEU A 122 15.41 -21.20 -3.03
C LEU A 122 14.32 -21.52 -4.06
N ARG A 123 14.65 -21.54 -5.35
CA ARG A 123 13.65 -21.76 -6.41
C ARG A 123 13.02 -23.16 -6.36
N ASP A 124 13.73 -24.14 -5.81
CA ASP A 124 13.23 -25.50 -5.61
C ASP A 124 12.48 -25.70 -4.28
N VAL A 125 12.47 -24.68 -3.39
CA VAL A 125 11.72 -24.73 -2.13
C VAL A 125 10.28 -24.33 -2.40
N PRO A 126 9.26 -25.15 -2.02
CA PRO A 126 7.88 -24.88 -2.34
C PRO A 126 7.28 -23.78 -1.48
N LEU A 127 7.83 -22.58 -1.59
CA LEU A 127 7.28 -21.36 -1.02
C LEU A 127 5.95 -21.02 -1.67
N ILE A 128 4.98 -20.63 -0.89
CA ILE A 128 3.63 -20.22 -1.35
C ILE A 128 3.30 -18.84 -0.82
N THR A 129 2.49 -18.08 -1.57
CA THR A 129 1.89 -16.84 -1.12
C THR A 129 0.46 -17.08 -0.63
N ILE A 130 0.01 -16.35 0.40
CA ILE A 130 -1.33 -16.46 1.00
C ILE A 130 -1.86 -15.04 1.21
N ASP A 131 -2.85 -14.63 0.43
CA ASP A 131 -3.39 -13.27 0.48
C ASP A 131 -4.90 -13.23 0.17
N GLY A 132 -5.49 -12.04 0.12
CA GLY A 132 -6.87 -11.85 -0.33
C GLY A 132 -7.08 -12.24 -1.80
N GLU A 133 -8.33 -12.53 -2.16
CA GLU A 133 -8.69 -12.93 -3.54
C GLU A 133 -8.35 -11.86 -4.58
N ASP A 134 -8.47 -10.59 -4.22
CA ASP A 134 -8.26 -9.44 -5.11
C ASP A 134 -6.84 -8.86 -5.03
N ALA A 135 -5.96 -9.43 -4.19
CA ALA A 135 -4.58 -8.96 -4.05
C ALA A 135 -3.80 -9.13 -5.35
N ARG A 136 -2.93 -8.18 -5.66
CA ARG A 136 -2.02 -8.19 -6.81
C ARG A 136 -0.57 -7.99 -6.42
N ASP A 137 -0.36 -7.47 -5.24
CA ASP A 137 0.91 -7.14 -4.60
C ASP A 137 1.19 -8.17 -3.51
N PHE A 138 1.80 -9.30 -3.91
CA PHE A 138 2.18 -10.36 -2.97
C PHE A 138 3.54 -10.05 -2.39
N ASP A 139 3.57 -9.54 -1.16
CA ASP A 139 4.80 -9.09 -0.51
C ASP A 139 5.52 -10.20 0.25
N ASP A 140 4.80 -11.25 0.65
CA ASP A 140 5.35 -12.34 1.46
C ASP A 140 5.00 -13.73 0.93
N ALA A 141 5.93 -14.68 1.19
CA ALA A 141 5.73 -16.09 0.94
C ALA A 141 6.25 -16.91 2.13
N VAL A 142 5.65 -18.06 2.36
CA VAL A 142 5.96 -18.91 3.48
C VAL A 142 6.23 -20.35 3.06
N TYR A 143 7.11 -21.02 3.82
CA TYR A 143 7.35 -22.45 3.74
C TYR A 143 7.62 -22.99 5.13
N CYS A 144 7.10 -24.17 5.45
CA CYS A 144 7.34 -24.84 6.70
C CYS A 144 7.60 -26.33 6.48
N GLU A 145 8.62 -26.85 7.18
CA GLU A 145 8.96 -28.27 7.16
C GLU A 145 9.23 -28.82 8.56
N ALA A 146 8.92 -30.10 8.77
CA ALA A 146 9.27 -30.78 10.00
C ALA A 146 10.78 -31.12 9.99
N VAL A 147 11.46 -30.81 11.08
CA VAL A 147 12.89 -31.06 11.25
C VAL A 147 13.21 -31.76 12.57
N GLU A 148 14.32 -32.48 12.61
CA GLU A 148 14.86 -33.02 13.85
C GLU A 148 15.92 -32.07 14.42
N LEU A 149 15.68 -31.60 15.65
CA LEU A 149 16.57 -30.68 16.34
C LEU A 149 17.47 -31.41 17.34
N GLY A 150 18.76 -31.05 17.39
CA GLY A 150 19.76 -31.66 18.26
C GLY A 150 20.51 -32.82 17.60
N THR A 151 21.37 -33.47 18.36
CA THR A 151 22.28 -34.53 17.87
C THR A 151 22.13 -35.82 18.68
N GLY A 152 22.38 -36.96 18.05
CA GLY A 152 22.39 -38.28 18.68
C GLY A 152 21.06 -38.64 19.35
N GLN A 153 21.10 -39.11 20.59
CA GLN A 153 19.90 -39.50 21.36
C GLN A 153 19.06 -38.32 21.90
N ARG A 154 19.52 -37.09 21.72
CA ARG A 154 18.82 -35.88 22.15
C ARG A 154 18.03 -35.20 21.01
N LYS A 155 17.76 -35.93 19.94
CA LYS A 155 16.92 -35.45 18.86
C LYS A 155 15.49 -35.18 19.33
N ARG A 156 14.92 -34.06 18.92
CA ARG A 156 13.57 -33.61 19.23
C ARG A 156 12.88 -33.11 17.98
N PRO A 157 11.58 -33.33 17.82
CA PRO A 157 10.85 -32.76 16.69
C PRO A 157 10.79 -31.23 16.77
N GLY A 158 10.83 -30.61 15.64
CA GLY A 158 10.71 -29.18 15.47
C GLY A 158 10.23 -28.81 14.08
N TRP A 159 10.15 -27.53 13.84
CA TRP A 159 9.76 -26.94 12.58
C TRP A 159 10.83 -25.99 12.11
N ARG A 160 11.11 -26.01 10.83
CA ARG A 160 11.83 -24.94 10.13
C ARG A 160 10.79 -24.13 9.38
N LEU A 161 10.71 -22.84 9.66
CA LEU A 161 9.80 -21.88 9.04
C LEU A 161 10.62 -20.85 8.27
N LEU A 162 10.36 -20.74 6.97
CA LEU A 162 10.89 -19.67 6.14
C LEU A 162 9.78 -18.65 5.90
N VAL A 163 10.10 -17.39 6.12
CA VAL A 163 9.30 -16.24 5.72
C VAL A 163 10.15 -15.42 4.76
N ALA A 164 9.70 -15.32 3.52
CA ALA A 164 10.37 -14.61 2.45
C ALA A 164 9.58 -13.34 2.13
N ILE A 165 10.23 -12.19 2.26
CA ILE A 165 9.63 -10.87 1.96
C ILE A 165 10.26 -10.34 0.68
N ALA A 166 9.49 -9.76 -0.21
CA ALA A 166 9.97 -9.13 -1.44
C ALA A 166 11.10 -8.13 -1.16
N ASP A 167 12.25 -8.31 -1.80
CA ASP A 167 13.43 -7.45 -1.62
C ASP A 167 13.30 -6.18 -2.46
N VAL A 168 12.38 -5.29 -2.03
CA VAL A 168 12.16 -3.98 -2.64
C VAL A 168 13.45 -3.17 -2.67
N SER A 169 14.32 -3.33 -1.65
CA SER A 169 15.56 -2.59 -1.52
C SER A 169 16.58 -2.86 -2.61
N ASN A 170 16.39 -3.92 -3.39
CA ASN A 170 17.20 -4.16 -4.59
C ASN A 170 16.93 -3.14 -5.70
N TYR A 171 15.73 -2.61 -5.77
CA TYR A 171 15.24 -1.72 -6.83
C TYR A 171 15.08 -0.27 -6.38
N VAL A 172 14.70 -0.05 -5.14
CA VAL A 172 14.50 1.27 -4.52
C VAL A 172 15.63 1.53 -3.55
N ARG A 173 16.43 2.56 -3.82
CA ARG A 173 17.62 2.90 -3.03
C ARG A 173 17.39 4.17 -2.24
N PRO A 174 17.91 4.27 -0.99
CA PRO A 174 17.78 5.47 -0.20
C PRO A 174 18.22 6.72 -0.95
N GLY A 175 17.33 7.74 -1.02
CA GLY A 175 17.56 9.01 -1.67
C GLY A 175 17.43 9.00 -3.20
N ASP A 176 16.89 7.93 -3.80
CA ASP A 176 16.48 7.98 -5.19
C ASP A 176 15.02 8.47 -5.34
N ALA A 177 14.58 8.75 -6.56
CA ALA A 177 13.25 9.33 -6.78
C ALA A 177 12.09 8.40 -6.40
N LEU A 178 12.28 7.07 -6.45
CA LEU A 178 11.28 6.11 -5.98
C LEU A 178 11.20 6.09 -4.44
N ASP A 179 12.33 6.24 -3.75
CA ASP A 179 12.40 6.34 -2.30
C ASP A 179 11.74 7.63 -1.80
N ASP A 180 12.05 8.76 -2.45
CA ASP A 180 11.45 10.05 -2.10
C ASP A 180 9.91 10.00 -2.22
N ASP A 181 9.38 9.49 -3.34
CA ASP A 181 7.94 9.33 -3.53
C ASP A 181 7.33 8.32 -2.51
N ALA A 182 8.03 7.23 -2.20
CA ALA A 182 7.57 6.23 -1.24
C ALA A 182 7.52 6.80 0.19
N ILE A 183 8.50 7.63 0.58
CA ILE A 183 8.52 8.31 1.88
C ILE A 183 7.34 9.29 1.98
N GLU A 184 7.08 10.08 0.93
CA GLU A 184 5.95 11.03 0.89
C GLU A 184 4.61 10.30 1.02
N ARG A 185 4.44 9.17 0.34
CA ARG A 185 3.22 8.35 0.37
C ARG A 185 3.03 7.61 1.69
N GLY A 186 4.10 7.10 2.28
CA GLY A 186 4.16 6.38 3.55
C GLY A 186 3.56 4.98 3.53
N THR A 187 2.52 4.74 2.71
CA THR A 187 1.85 3.44 2.57
C THR A 187 1.03 3.39 1.27
N SER A 188 0.66 2.20 0.84
CA SER A 188 -0.43 2.03 -0.15
C SER A 188 -1.78 2.32 0.52
N VAL A 189 -2.71 2.93 -0.23
CA VAL A 189 -4.07 3.23 0.25
C VAL A 189 -5.07 2.39 -0.53
N TYR A 190 -5.82 1.56 0.18
CA TYR A 190 -6.77 0.61 -0.39
C TYR A 190 -8.21 1.14 -0.25
N PHE A 191 -8.86 1.40 -1.37
CA PHE A 191 -10.28 1.66 -1.47
C PHE A 191 -11.01 0.43 -2.04
N PRO A 192 -12.33 0.29 -1.87
CA PRO A 192 -13.06 -0.90 -2.32
C PRO A 192 -12.86 -1.30 -3.79
N ARG A 193 -12.55 -0.36 -4.66
CA ARG A 193 -12.39 -0.61 -6.12
C ARG A 193 -11.15 0.04 -6.72
N ARG A 194 -10.29 0.62 -5.90
CA ARG A 194 -9.09 1.34 -6.33
C ARG A 194 -8.00 1.24 -5.28
N VAL A 195 -6.80 0.96 -5.73
CA VAL A 195 -5.59 1.06 -4.88
C VAL A 195 -4.76 2.26 -5.37
N ILE A 196 -4.28 3.06 -4.44
CA ILE A 196 -3.25 4.08 -4.68
C ILE A 196 -1.96 3.52 -4.08
N PRO A 197 -1.08 2.91 -4.90
CA PRO A 197 0.05 2.16 -4.39
C PRO A 197 1.17 3.09 -3.91
N MET A 198 1.95 2.63 -2.92
CA MET A 198 3.15 3.34 -2.43
C MET A 198 4.26 3.36 -3.48
N LEU A 199 4.36 2.33 -4.29
CA LEU A 199 5.33 2.21 -5.39
C LEU A 199 4.59 2.05 -6.73
N PRO A 200 5.20 2.44 -7.87
CA PRO A 200 4.61 2.20 -9.19
C PRO A 200 4.25 0.73 -9.41
N GLU A 201 3.15 0.46 -10.11
CA GLU A 201 2.63 -0.90 -10.33
C GLU A 201 3.62 -1.85 -11.02
N SER A 202 4.55 -1.34 -11.81
CA SER A 202 5.66 -2.12 -12.37
C SER A 202 6.55 -2.75 -11.30
N LEU A 203 6.60 -2.15 -10.11
CA LEU A 203 7.26 -2.70 -8.93
C LEU A 203 6.27 -3.47 -8.06
N SER A 204 5.23 -2.81 -7.54
CA SER A 204 4.32 -3.41 -6.55
C SER A 204 3.59 -4.65 -7.08
N ASN A 205 3.09 -4.63 -8.31
CA ASN A 205 2.41 -5.77 -8.94
C ASN A 205 3.37 -6.59 -9.84
N GLY A 206 4.55 -6.06 -10.15
CA GLY A 206 5.57 -6.61 -11.05
C GLY A 206 6.75 -7.23 -10.32
N LEU A 207 7.89 -6.54 -10.34
CA LEU A 207 9.18 -7.07 -9.84
C LEU A 207 9.17 -7.44 -8.36
N CYS A 208 8.43 -6.71 -7.52
CA CYS A 208 8.35 -6.95 -6.09
C CYS A 208 7.22 -7.91 -5.71
N SER A 209 6.22 -8.10 -6.56
CA SER A 209 5.15 -9.07 -6.28
C SER A 209 5.66 -10.50 -6.48
N LEU A 210 5.47 -11.36 -5.47
CA LEU A 210 5.91 -12.76 -5.48
C LEU A 210 4.98 -13.63 -6.33
N ASN A 211 4.84 -13.26 -7.62
CA ASN A 211 4.00 -13.96 -8.59
C ASN A 211 4.49 -15.39 -8.83
N PRO A 212 3.58 -16.35 -9.13
CA PRO A 212 3.94 -17.72 -9.42
C PRO A 212 4.85 -17.88 -10.64
N ASP A 213 5.69 -18.92 -10.62
CA ASP A 213 6.49 -19.42 -11.75
C ASP A 213 7.49 -18.40 -12.34
N VAL A 214 7.88 -17.39 -11.57
CA VAL A 214 8.88 -16.39 -11.98
C VAL A 214 9.89 -16.14 -10.87
N ASP A 215 11.14 -15.84 -11.27
CA ASP A 215 12.18 -15.45 -10.31
C ASP A 215 11.79 -14.18 -9.57
N ARG A 216 11.91 -14.20 -8.24
CA ARG A 216 11.74 -13.03 -7.37
C ARG A 216 12.85 -12.94 -6.34
N LEU A 217 13.30 -11.73 -6.10
CA LEU A 217 14.32 -11.46 -5.08
C LEU A 217 13.64 -11.26 -3.74
N VAL A 218 14.17 -11.90 -2.71
CA VAL A 218 13.58 -11.86 -1.36
C VAL A 218 14.65 -11.71 -0.29
N LEU A 219 14.24 -11.10 0.83
CA LEU A 219 14.92 -11.22 2.12
C LEU A 219 14.18 -12.29 2.93
N VAL A 220 14.92 -13.30 3.36
CA VAL A 220 14.37 -14.45 4.06
C VAL A 220 14.72 -14.40 5.53
N CYS A 221 13.73 -14.64 6.38
CA CYS A 221 13.90 -15.03 7.77
C CYS A 221 13.71 -16.55 7.87
N ASP A 222 14.78 -17.28 8.17
CA ASP A 222 14.78 -18.74 8.33
C ASP A 222 14.84 -19.06 9.82
N MET A 223 13.79 -19.67 10.35
CA MET A 223 13.55 -19.84 11.79
C MET A 223 13.46 -21.32 12.16
N VAL A 224 13.89 -21.63 13.38
CA VAL A 224 13.77 -22.96 13.99
C VAL A 224 12.91 -22.87 15.26
N ILE A 225 11.90 -23.73 15.31
CA ILE A 225 10.86 -23.75 16.36
C ILE A 225 10.75 -25.18 16.91
N PRO A 226 11.11 -25.46 18.18
CA PRO A 226 10.88 -26.78 18.79
C PRO A 226 9.39 -27.08 18.89
N ALA A 227 8.99 -28.32 18.54
CA ALA A 227 7.61 -28.79 18.68
C ALA A 227 7.30 -29.28 20.11
N THR A 228 8.33 -29.61 20.91
CA THR A 228 8.18 -30.17 22.26
C THR A 228 9.16 -29.54 23.26
N GLY A 229 8.87 -29.72 24.56
CA GLY A 229 9.69 -29.23 25.66
C GLY A 229 9.37 -27.79 26.10
N ALA A 230 10.16 -27.23 27.02
CA ALA A 230 9.90 -25.93 27.63
C ALA A 230 9.92 -24.73 26.65
N LYS A 231 10.50 -24.92 25.47
CA LYS A 231 10.58 -23.90 24.40
C LYS A 231 9.68 -24.24 23.19
N ALA A 232 8.74 -25.16 23.34
CA ALA A 232 7.81 -25.51 22.27
C ALA A 232 7.05 -24.27 21.78
N GLY A 233 6.95 -24.11 20.46
CA GLY A 233 6.27 -22.97 19.82
C GLY A 233 7.04 -21.63 19.88
N THR A 234 8.29 -21.60 20.40
CA THR A 234 9.11 -20.37 20.42
C THR A 234 10.23 -20.44 19.39
N VAL A 235 10.59 -19.32 18.77
CA VAL A 235 11.75 -19.26 17.88
C VAL A 235 13.02 -19.38 18.72
N THR A 236 13.83 -20.43 18.47
CA THR A 236 15.06 -20.71 19.22
C THR A 236 16.34 -20.40 18.44
N ALA A 237 16.25 -20.34 17.11
CA ALA A 237 17.30 -19.88 16.24
C ALA A 237 16.67 -19.22 15.01
N TYR A 238 17.36 -18.23 14.46
CA TYR A 238 16.95 -17.58 13.21
C TYR A 238 18.18 -17.02 12.49
N GLN A 239 18.04 -16.85 11.18
CA GLN A 239 19.01 -16.15 10.36
C GLN A 239 18.29 -15.37 9.25
N PHE A 240 18.90 -14.26 8.82
CA PHE A 240 18.45 -13.49 7.67
C PHE A 240 19.45 -13.60 6.53
N TYR A 241 18.94 -13.75 5.32
CA TYR A 241 19.76 -13.76 4.11
C TYR A 241 18.96 -13.36 2.88
N ASN A 242 19.66 -12.82 1.88
CA ASN A 242 19.09 -12.52 0.59
C ASN A 242 18.99 -13.81 -0.23
N ALA A 243 17.87 -13.99 -0.94
CA ALA A 243 17.62 -15.16 -1.74
C ALA A 243 16.93 -14.81 -3.07
N VAL A 244 16.89 -15.79 -3.95
CA VAL A 244 16.01 -15.85 -5.11
C VAL A 244 15.04 -17.01 -4.91
N MET A 245 13.77 -16.80 -5.22
CA MET A 245 12.72 -17.82 -5.09
C MET A 245 11.80 -17.86 -6.31
N HIS A 246 11.06 -18.95 -6.44
CA HIS A 246 9.80 -19.05 -7.17
C HIS A 246 8.65 -19.22 -6.20
N SER A 247 7.53 -18.51 -6.38
CA SER A 247 6.31 -18.89 -5.70
C SER A 247 5.70 -20.10 -6.42
N HIS A 248 5.59 -21.24 -5.70
CA HIS A 248 5.06 -22.49 -6.28
C HIS A 248 3.53 -22.49 -6.35
N ALA A 249 2.87 -21.67 -5.54
CA ALA A 249 1.43 -21.51 -5.60
C ALA A 249 1.02 -20.13 -5.05
N ARG A 250 0.09 -19.51 -5.74
CA ARG A 250 -0.70 -18.40 -5.24
C ARG A 250 -1.94 -18.96 -4.58
N THR A 251 -2.06 -18.78 -3.28
CA THR A 251 -3.22 -19.21 -2.51
C THR A 251 -3.96 -18.04 -1.89
N THR A 252 -5.20 -18.26 -1.44
CA THR A 252 -5.98 -17.24 -0.75
C THR A 252 -6.24 -17.65 0.69
N TYR A 253 -6.56 -16.68 1.55
CA TYR A 253 -6.98 -16.96 2.93
C TYR A 253 -8.13 -17.97 2.97
N THR A 254 -9.11 -17.86 2.06
CA THR A 254 -10.25 -18.77 1.94
C THR A 254 -9.81 -20.20 1.61
N ASN A 255 -8.89 -20.34 0.63
CA ASN A 255 -8.39 -21.66 0.21
C ASN A 255 -7.60 -22.34 1.33
N ILE A 256 -6.71 -21.61 1.99
CA ILE A 256 -5.93 -22.14 3.11
C ILE A 256 -6.84 -22.48 4.29
N TRP A 257 -7.83 -21.64 4.60
CA TRP A 257 -8.79 -21.93 5.65
C TRP A 257 -9.58 -23.21 5.39
N ALA A 258 -10.08 -23.41 4.16
CA ALA A 258 -10.77 -24.62 3.76
C ALA A 258 -9.87 -25.86 3.88
N ALA A 259 -8.61 -25.77 3.45
CA ALA A 259 -7.64 -26.86 3.59
C ALA A 259 -7.36 -27.21 5.05
N LEU A 260 -7.18 -26.22 5.92
CA LEU A 260 -6.97 -26.44 7.35
C LEU A 260 -8.17 -27.11 8.02
N GLN A 261 -9.40 -26.74 7.65
CA GLN A 261 -10.61 -27.41 8.16
C GLN A 261 -10.69 -28.87 7.72
N GLN A 262 -10.36 -29.18 6.46
CA GLN A 262 -10.32 -30.57 5.97
C GLN A 262 -9.25 -31.39 6.68
N LEU A 263 -8.05 -30.85 6.90
CA LEU A 263 -6.99 -31.49 7.66
C LEU A 263 -7.38 -31.70 9.12
N SER A 264 -8.10 -30.78 9.74
CA SER A 264 -8.64 -30.91 11.10
C SER A 264 -9.65 -32.07 11.21
N LEU A 265 -10.43 -32.32 10.16
CA LEU A 265 -11.37 -33.45 10.12
C LEU A 265 -10.67 -34.80 9.92
N ILE A 266 -9.49 -34.84 9.32
CA ILE A 266 -8.71 -36.08 9.10
C ILE A 266 -7.95 -36.49 10.37
N HIS A 267 -7.64 -35.52 11.25
CA HIS A 267 -6.90 -35.77 12.49
C HIS A 267 -7.78 -35.92 13.74
N ILE A 268 -9.08 -35.83 13.59
CA ILE A 268 -10.07 -36.15 14.62
C ILE A 268 -10.57 -37.57 14.41
#